data_cd77854a1c093d3842b551993549d684
#
_entry.id   cd77854a1c093d3842b551993549d684
#
_cell.length_a   1.000
_cell.length_b   1.000
_cell.length_c   1.000
_cell.angle_alpha   90.00
_cell.angle_beta   90.00
_cell.angle_gamma   90.00
#
_symmetry.space_group_name_H-M   'P 1'
#
loop_
_entity.id
_entity.type
_entity.pdbx_description
1 polymer ?
#
loop_
_entity_poly.entity_id
_entity_poly.type
_entity_poly.pdbx_seq_one_letter_code
_entity_poly.pdbx_strand_id
1 'polypeptide(L)'
;MTALSKPRILFFDSGVGGLSVYQEVQKRLPDCHYLYCFDNAFFPYSEKSEALIIERVNKICTHLDRLYALDLIVIACNTASTIVLPSLRQHFSIPIVGTVPAIKPAAEHSSTKHIGLLATKGTVKREYIDHLIEKYAQSCRVEKIGSTKLVELAERKLRGYPVDLNEIKTELSEWIMMPDLDAIVLGCTHFPLIKSEIQQCLPQVSHFIDSGEAIAKRIAFLLNEVKVRSKNHMISQVFYTKPFIIEDDLSECLHALGFEQFSLIHINS
;
A
#
# COMPACT_ATOMS: atom_id res chain seq x y z
N MET A 1 -11.85 -35.93 -2.56
CA MET A 1 -11.55 -34.81 -1.65
C MET A 1 -12.04 -33.55 -2.31
N THR A 2 -13.09 -32.92 -1.79
CA THR A 2 -13.55 -31.60 -2.27
C THR A 2 -12.46 -30.60 -1.96
N ALA A 3 -11.86 -30.01 -2.99
CA ALA A 3 -10.88 -28.95 -2.79
C ALA A 3 -11.54 -27.84 -1.94
N LEU A 4 -10.91 -27.49 -0.82
CA LEU A 4 -11.35 -26.37 0.01
C LEU A 4 -11.33 -25.13 -0.87
N SER A 5 -12.44 -24.39 -0.90
CA SER A 5 -12.53 -23.14 -1.65
C SER A 5 -11.58 -22.12 -1.05
N LYS A 6 -10.70 -21.53 -1.89
CA LYS A 6 -9.74 -20.52 -1.46
C LYS A 6 -10.37 -19.12 -1.49
N PRO A 7 -10.17 -18.28 -0.45
CA PRO A 7 -10.67 -16.91 -0.45
C PRO A 7 -10.08 -16.09 -1.60
N ARG A 8 -10.89 -15.18 -2.16
CA ARG A 8 -10.51 -14.23 -3.22
C ARG A 8 -10.30 -12.86 -2.64
N ILE A 9 -9.08 -12.39 -2.67
CA ILE A 9 -8.66 -11.12 -2.07
C ILE A 9 -8.24 -10.17 -3.18
N LEU A 10 -8.91 -9.02 -3.28
CA LEU A 10 -8.48 -7.93 -4.13
C LEU A 10 -7.54 -7.01 -3.36
N PHE A 11 -6.36 -6.75 -3.91
CA PHE A 11 -5.49 -5.65 -3.55
C PHE A 11 -5.67 -4.52 -4.54
N PHE A 12 -6.03 -3.35 -4.07
CA PHE A 12 -6.17 -2.15 -4.88
C PHE A 12 -5.15 -1.09 -4.48
N ASP A 13 -4.43 -0.55 -5.46
CA ASP A 13 -3.55 0.61 -5.28
C ASP A 13 -3.66 1.56 -6.49
N SER A 14 -3.16 2.78 -6.35
CA SER A 14 -3.00 3.73 -7.45
C SER A 14 -1.83 3.38 -8.39
N GLY A 15 -0.84 2.67 -7.87
CA GLY A 15 0.37 2.21 -8.55
C GLY A 15 0.78 0.82 -8.08
N VAL A 16 2.08 0.55 -8.08
CA VAL A 16 2.62 -0.77 -7.71
C VAL A 16 3.14 -0.84 -6.27
N GLY A 17 3.05 0.24 -5.50
CA GLY A 17 3.51 0.29 -4.11
C GLY A 17 2.84 -0.73 -3.20
N GLY A 18 1.55 -1.00 -3.42
CA GLY A 18 0.77 -2.00 -2.67
C GLY A 18 1.30 -3.43 -2.74
N LEU A 19 2.23 -3.73 -3.65
CA LEU A 19 2.95 -5.00 -3.68
C LEU A 19 3.72 -5.25 -2.38
N SER A 20 4.17 -4.20 -1.69
CA SER A 20 4.79 -4.32 -0.36
C SER A 20 3.84 -4.92 0.68
N VAL A 21 2.58 -4.51 0.65
CA VAL A 21 1.51 -5.06 1.52
C VAL A 21 1.12 -6.46 1.07
N TYR A 22 0.97 -6.67 -0.24
CA TYR A 22 0.65 -7.97 -0.81
C TYR A 22 1.67 -9.05 -0.40
N GLN A 23 2.97 -8.76 -0.47
CA GLN A 23 4.02 -9.69 -0.10
C GLN A 23 3.90 -10.17 1.36
N GLU A 24 3.60 -9.27 2.30
CA GLU A 24 3.41 -9.63 3.71
C GLU A 24 2.15 -10.50 3.91
N VAL A 25 1.09 -10.22 3.15
CA VAL A 25 -0.14 -11.02 3.20
C VAL A 25 0.07 -12.38 2.57
N GLN A 26 0.72 -12.47 1.42
CA GLN A 26 1.01 -13.73 0.73
C GLN A 26 1.86 -14.67 1.57
N LYS A 27 2.89 -14.15 2.26
CA LYS A 27 3.71 -14.92 3.19
C LYS A 27 2.87 -15.58 4.31
N ARG A 28 1.86 -14.86 4.80
CA ARG A 28 1.01 -15.31 5.90
C ARG A 28 -0.16 -16.19 5.46
N LEU A 29 -0.67 -15.95 4.25
CA LEU A 29 -1.87 -16.57 3.69
C LEU A 29 -1.59 -17.11 2.28
N PRO A 30 -0.69 -18.11 2.12
CA PRO A 30 -0.30 -18.61 0.80
C PRO A 30 -1.45 -19.29 0.04
N ASP A 31 -2.50 -19.71 0.73
CA ASP A 31 -3.62 -20.47 0.18
C ASP A 31 -4.83 -19.61 -0.16
N CYS A 32 -4.62 -18.40 -0.68
CA CYS A 32 -5.67 -17.53 -1.22
C CYS A 32 -5.52 -17.34 -2.72
N HIS A 33 -6.60 -16.88 -3.37
CA HIS A 33 -6.57 -16.37 -4.73
C HIS A 33 -6.42 -14.86 -4.67
N TYR A 34 -5.42 -14.34 -5.36
CA TYR A 34 -5.07 -12.93 -5.32
C TYR A 34 -5.39 -12.22 -6.62
N LEU A 35 -6.08 -11.09 -6.50
CA LEU A 35 -6.25 -10.11 -7.56
C LEU A 35 -5.52 -8.85 -7.13
N TYR A 36 -4.63 -8.34 -7.97
CA TYR A 36 -3.98 -7.06 -7.75
C TYR A 36 -4.44 -6.07 -8.82
N CYS A 37 -4.99 -4.95 -8.41
CA CYS A 37 -5.42 -3.91 -9.35
C CYS A 37 -4.69 -2.61 -9.06
N PHE A 38 -4.00 -2.06 -10.06
CA PHE A 38 -3.41 -0.75 -9.96
C PHE A 38 -3.99 0.23 -10.99
N ASP A 39 -4.36 1.43 -10.49
CA ASP A 39 -5.00 2.46 -11.31
C ASP A 39 -3.98 3.43 -11.92
N ASN A 40 -3.10 2.89 -12.76
CA ASN A 40 -2.02 3.64 -13.39
C ASN A 40 -2.48 4.73 -14.37
N ALA A 41 -3.73 4.71 -14.80
CA ALA A 41 -4.30 5.81 -15.59
C ALA A 41 -4.47 7.10 -14.78
N PHE A 42 -4.65 6.99 -13.45
CA PHE A 42 -4.88 8.12 -12.54
C PHE A 42 -3.75 8.33 -11.53
N PHE A 43 -2.68 7.57 -11.65
CA PHE A 43 -1.48 7.75 -10.81
C PHE A 43 -0.84 9.14 -11.04
N PRO A 44 -0.32 9.81 -9.99
CA PRO A 44 -0.45 9.49 -8.56
C PRO A 44 -1.73 10.06 -7.94
N TYR A 45 -2.35 9.33 -7.01
CA TYR A 45 -3.57 9.74 -6.32
C TYR A 45 -3.38 10.95 -5.38
N SER A 46 -2.15 11.20 -4.93
CA SER A 46 -1.83 12.37 -4.09
C SER A 46 -2.11 13.73 -4.75
N GLU A 47 -2.29 13.74 -6.08
CA GLU A 47 -2.54 14.94 -6.90
C GLU A 47 -4.00 15.04 -7.40
N LYS A 48 -4.85 14.12 -7.00
CA LYS A 48 -6.25 14.05 -7.44
C LYS A 48 -7.21 14.54 -6.36
N SER A 49 -8.39 15.01 -6.78
CA SER A 49 -9.46 15.39 -5.86
C SER A 49 -10.04 14.16 -5.15
N GLU A 50 -10.51 14.32 -3.93
CA GLU A 50 -11.10 13.25 -3.14
C GLU A 50 -12.34 12.64 -3.82
N ALA A 51 -13.21 13.48 -4.37
CA ALA A 51 -14.42 13.03 -5.07
C ALA A 51 -14.07 12.10 -6.25
N LEU A 52 -13.06 12.46 -7.04
CA LEU A 52 -12.60 11.64 -8.17
C LEU A 52 -12.02 10.30 -7.70
N ILE A 53 -11.24 10.31 -6.61
CA ILE A 53 -10.66 9.08 -6.06
C ILE A 53 -11.79 8.16 -5.54
N ILE A 54 -12.76 8.69 -4.80
CA ILE A 54 -13.91 7.92 -4.28
C ILE A 54 -14.68 7.28 -5.42
N GLU A 55 -15.07 8.06 -6.41
CA GLU A 55 -15.82 7.57 -7.56
C GLU A 55 -15.09 6.44 -8.27
N ARG A 56 -13.81 6.68 -8.58
CA ARG A 56 -13.00 5.75 -9.36
C ARG A 56 -12.73 4.44 -8.64
N VAL A 57 -12.36 4.49 -7.36
CA VAL A 57 -12.12 3.28 -6.57
C VAL A 57 -13.40 2.47 -6.41
N ASN A 58 -14.54 3.10 -6.15
CA ASN A 58 -15.82 2.40 -6.09
C ASN A 58 -16.16 1.71 -7.41
N LYS A 59 -15.98 2.39 -8.56
CA LYS A 59 -16.23 1.80 -9.89
C LYS A 59 -15.34 0.57 -10.12
N ILE A 60 -14.03 0.67 -9.86
CA ILE A 60 -13.07 -0.42 -10.07
C ILE A 60 -13.39 -1.60 -9.16
N CYS A 61 -13.55 -1.37 -7.86
CA CYS A 61 -13.84 -2.43 -6.90
C CYS A 61 -15.18 -3.13 -7.22
N THR A 62 -16.22 -2.37 -7.59
CA THR A 62 -17.52 -2.93 -7.98
C THR A 62 -17.41 -3.77 -9.25
N HIS A 63 -16.67 -3.29 -10.24
CA HIS A 63 -16.44 -4.04 -11.48
C HIS A 63 -15.78 -5.39 -11.20
N LEU A 64 -14.71 -5.39 -10.41
CA LEU A 64 -13.97 -6.61 -10.07
C LEU A 64 -14.77 -7.54 -9.15
N ASP A 65 -15.55 -7.03 -8.20
CA ASP A 65 -16.40 -7.87 -7.35
C ASP A 65 -17.51 -8.58 -8.15
N ARG A 66 -18.12 -7.91 -9.13
CA ARG A 66 -19.11 -8.52 -10.03
C ARG A 66 -18.54 -9.67 -10.85
N LEU A 67 -17.29 -9.54 -11.31
CA LEU A 67 -16.63 -10.56 -12.14
C LEU A 67 -16.10 -11.74 -11.32
N TYR A 68 -15.56 -11.47 -10.13
CA TYR A 68 -14.76 -12.45 -9.40
C TYR A 68 -15.38 -12.89 -8.07
N ALA A 69 -16.50 -12.31 -7.64
CA ALA A 69 -17.14 -12.62 -6.35
C ALA A 69 -16.11 -12.59 -5.21
N LEU A 70 -15.58 -11.41 -4.91
CA LEU A 70 -14.52 -11.19 -3.92
C LEU A 70 -14.98 -11.52 -2.50
N ASP A 71 -14.08 -12.02 -1.68
CA ASP A 71 -14.32 -12.31 -0.27
C ASP A 71 -13.77 -11.23 0.66
N LEU A 72 -12.79 -10.44 0.19
CA LEU A 72 -12.20 -9.33 0.92
C LEU A 72 -11.52 -8.34 -0.05
N ILE A 73 -11.58 -7.04 0.27
CA ILE A 73 -10.88 -5.99 -0.47
C ILE A 73 -9.85 -5.33 0.45
N VAL A 74 -8.62 -5.18 -0.05
CA VAL A 74 -7.53 -4.44 0.59
C VAL A 74 -7.27 -3.18 -0.23
N ILE A 75 -7.45 -2.01 0.38
CA ILE A 75 -7.00 -0.75 -0.19
C ILE A 75 -5.54 -0.57 0.22
N ALA A 76 -4.64 -1.07 -0.62
CA ALA A 76 -3.20 -1.07 -0.41
C ALA A 76 -2.55 0.25 -0.87
N CYS A 77 -3.23 1.36 -0.65
CA CYS A 77 -2.79 2.73 -0.93
C CYS A 77 -3.12 3.61 0.26
N ASN A 78 -2.09 4.18 0.92
CA ASN A 78 -2.31 5.06 2.08
C ASN A 78 -3.15 6.28 1.70
N THR A 79 -2.87 6.92 0.56
CA THR A 79 -3.65 8.07 0.07
C THR A 79 -5.12 7.71 -0.13
N ALA A 80 -5.40 6.62 -0.84
CA ALA A 80 -6.78 6.17 -1.05
C ALA A 80 -7.46 5.77 0.26
N SER A 81 -6.78 5.04 1.13
CA SER A 81 -7.35 4.56 2.40
C SER A 81 -7.88 5.67 3.30
N THR A 82 -7.23 6.85 3.32
CA THR A 82 -7.72 7.98 4.10
C THR A 82 -9.03 8.59 3.57
N ILE A 83 -9.42 8.23 2.35
CA ILE A 83 -10.54 8.87 1.62
C ILE A 83 -11.69 7.89 1.39
N VAL A 84 -11.39 6.70 0.85
CA VAL A 84 -12.42 5.83 0.24
C VAL A 84 -13.07 4.85 1.19
N LEU A 85 -12.44 4.54 2.34
CA LEU A 85 -12.93 3.49 3.23
C LEU A 85 -14.37 3.67 3.71
N PRO A 86 -14.83 4.89 4.10
CA PRO A 86 -16.22 5.07 4.50
C PRO A 86 -17.20 4.72 3.38
N SER A 87 -16.95 5.17 2.16
CA SER A 87 -17.80 4.91 0.99
C SER A 87 -17.81 3.43 0.61
N LEU A 88 -16.64 2.78 0.56
CA LEU A 88 -16.56 1.35 0.25
C LEU A 88 -17.29 0.49 1.29
N ARG A 89 -17.14 0.80 2.58
CA ARG A 89 -17.81 0.06 3.67
C ARG A 89 -19.33 0.22 3.67
N GLN A 90 -19.86 1.29 3.10
CA GLN A 90 -21.29 1.46 2.85
C GLN A 90 -21.78 0.68 1.64
N HIS A 91 -20.92 0.51 0.64
CA HIS A 91 -21.28 -0.11 -0.63
C HIS A 91 -21.12 -1.63 -0.63
N PHE A 92 -20.13 -2.18 0.08
CA PHE A 92 -19.81 -3.61 0.10
C PHE A 92 -20.19 -4.27 1.43
N SER A 93 -20.76 -5.48 1.35
CA SER A 93 -21.01 -6.32 2.52
C SER A 93 -19.82 -7.17 2.96
N ILE A 94 -18.79 -7.27 2.11
CA ILE A 94 -17.55 -7.99 2.41
C ILE A 94 -16.56 -7.09 3.20
N PRO A 95 -15.63 -7.68 3.96
CA PRO A 95 -14.64 -6.90 4.70
C PRO A 95 -13.77 -6.02 3.80
N ILE A 96 -13.58 -4.76 4.21
CA ILE A 96 -12.67 -3.80 3.58
C ILE A 96 -11.56 -3.43 4.55
N VAL A 97 -10.32 -3.73 4.18
CA VAL A 97 -9.12 -3.41 4.94
C VAL A 97 -8.37 -2.27 4.23
N GLY A 98 -8.02 -1.23 4.96
CA GLY A 98 -7.20 -0.13 4.44
C GLY A 98 -5.81 -0.11 5.08
N THR A 99 -4.90 0.64 4.47
CA THR A 99 -3.59 0.94 5.03
C THR A 99 -3.64 2.18 5.91
N VAL A 100 -3.01 2.09 7.07
CA VAL A 100 -2.90 3.21 8.03
C VAL A 100 -1.42 3.38 8.37
N PRO A 101 -0.87 4.61 8.35
CA PRO A 101 0.50 4.82 8.79
C PRO A 101 0.74 4.28 10.19
N ALA A 102 1.82 3.54 10.38
CA ALA A 102 2.13 2.80 11.59
C ALA A 102 2.70 3.70 12.72
N ILE A 103 2.02 4.83 13.00
CA ILE A 103 2.44 5.85 13.98
C ILE A 103 2.51 5.26 15.38
N LYS A 104 1.49 4.46 15.79
CA LYS A 104 1.49 3.84 17.12
C LYS A 104 2.69 2.91 17.34
N PRO A 105 3.00 1.94 16.47
CA PRO A 105 4.20 1.12 16.63
C PRO A 105 5.50 1.95 16.62
N ALA A 106 5.59 3.01 15.82
CA ALA A 106 6.77 3.87 15.80
C ALA A 106 6.97 4.58 17.15
N ALA A 107 5.91 5.15 17.73
CA ALA A 107 5.96 5.78 19.06
C ALA A 107 6.32 4.79 20.17
N GLU A 108 5.88 3.53 20.06
CA GLU A 108 6.22 2.46 21.02
C GLU A 108 7.68 2.04 20.93
N HIS A 109 8.23 1.88 19.69
CA HIS A 109 9.60 1.39 19.47
C HIS A 109 10.68 2.48 19.62
N SER A 110 10.33 3.74 19.37
CA SER A 110 11.29 4.84 19.49
C SER A 110 11.78 4.99 20.94
N SER A 111 13.09 4.96 21.12
CA SER A 111 13.75 5.19 22.41
C SER A 111 13.90 6.68 22.72
N THR A 112 14.21 7.49 21.72
CA THR A 112 14.42 8.93 21.85
C THR A 112 13.12 9.73 21.88
N LYS A 113 11.99 9.09 21.49
CA LYS A 113 10.70 9.73 21.26
C LYS A 113 10.73 10.81 20.17
N HIS A 114 11.68 10.69 19.24
CA HIS A 114 11.77 11.50 18.04
C HIS A 114 11.55 10.61 16.82
N ILE A 115 10.39 10.74 16.20
CA ILE A 115 9.95 9.89 15.08
C ILE A 115 9.68 10.69 13.81
N GLY A 116 9.95 10.10 12.65
CA GLY A 116 9.65 10.66 11.35
C GLY A 116 8.43 10.00 10.72
N LEU A 117 7.55 10.76 10.09
CA LEU A 117 6.53 10.25 9.18
C LEU A 117 6.92 10.61 7.75
N LEU A 118 7.33 9.59 6.99
CA LEU A 118 7.58 9.69 5.56
C LEU A 118 6.33 9.24 4.80
N ALA A 119 5.70 10.15 4.04
CA ALA A 119 4.50 9.82 3.29
C ALA A 119 4.43 10.63 1.97
N THR A 120 3.33 10.56 1.23
CA THR A 120 3.14 11.45 0.06
C THR A 120 2.83 12.87 0.51
N LYS A 121 3.11 13.86 -0.35
CA LYS A 121 2.80 15.28 -0.09
C LYS A 121 1.31 15.51 0.29
N GLY A 122 0.40 14.76 -0.31
CA GLY A 122 -1.02 14.82 0.02
C GLY A 122 -1.35 14.19 1.36
N THR A 123 -0.69 13.08 1.71
CA THR A 123 -0.97 12.34 2.96
C THR A 123 -0.53 13.13 4.20
N VAL A 124 0.67 13.73 4.19
CA VAL A 124 1.20 14.47 5.37
C VAL A 124 0.39 15.69 5.77
N LYS A 125 -0.43 16.22 4.86
CA LYS A 125 -1.27 17.42 5.08
C LYS A 125 -2.68 17.12 5.58
N ARG A 126 -3.05 15.83 5.76
CA ARG A 126 -4.41 15.45 6.14
C ARG A 126 -4.61 15.53 7.66
N GLU A 127 -5.71 16.11 8.08
CA GLU A 127 -6.15 16.13 9.50
C GLU A 127 -6.18 14.74 10.13
N TYR A 128 -6.50 13.72 9.34
CA TYR A 128 -6.44 12.33 9.78
C TYR A 128 -5.06 11.94 10.33
N ILE A 129 -3.97 12.44 9.75
CA ILE A 129 -2.60 12.20 10.24
C ILE A 129 -2.39 12.91 11.58
N ASP A 130 -2.85 14.14 11.70
CA ASP A 130 -2.73 14.91 12.95
C ASP A 130 -3.51 14.21 14.08
N HIS A 131 -4.71 13.73 13.81
CA HIS A 131 -5.47 12.91 14.77
C HIS A 131 -4.76 11.61 15.18
N LEU A 132 -4.05 10.94 14.23
CA LEU A 132 -3.26 9.75 14.60
C LEU A 132 -2.08 10.09 15.48
N ILE A 133 -1.39 11.20 15.21
CA ILE A 133 -0.27 11.69 16.02
C ILE A 133 -0.77 12.06 17.42
N GLU A 134 -1.82 12.86 17.52
CA GLU A 134 -2.45 13.23 18.78
C GLU A 134 -2.89 12.00 19.59
N LYS A 135 -3.40 10.98 18.96
CA LYS A 135 -3.90 9.79 19.63
C LYS A 135 -2.81 8.83 20.09
N TYR A 136 -1.72 8.69 19.31
CA TYR A 136 -0.77 7.59 19.51
C TYR A 136 0.68 8.03 19.75
N ALA A 137 1.02 9.28 19.52
CA ALA A 137 2.38 9.79 19.61
C ALA A 137 2.48 11.10 20.41
N GLN A 138 1.62 11.32 21.40
CA GLN A 138 1.60 12.53 22.23
C GLN A 138 2.92 12.80 22.95
N SER A 139 3.65 11.76 23.33
CA SER A 139 4.95 11.84 23.99
C SER A 139 6.13 11.93 23.02
N CYS A 140 5.86 11.95 21.71
CA CYS A 140 6.88 11.98 20.69
C CYS A 140 6.94 13.33 19.99
N ARG A 141 8.15 13.74 19.64
CA ARG A 141 8.38 14.73 18.60
C ARG A 141 8.20 14.04 17.25
N VAL A 142 7.30 14.56 16.39
CA VAL A 142 6.98 13.95 15.11
C VAL A 142 7.35 14.90 13.99
N GLU A 143 8.34 14.53 13.19
CA GLU A 143 8.71 15.21 11.95
C GLU A 143 8.00 14.61 10.75
N LYS A 144 7.58 15.45 9.80
CA LYS A 144 6.82 14.99 8.62
C LYS A 144 7.54 15.38 7.33
N ILE A 145 7.88 14.42 6.50
CA ILE A 145 8.34 14.66 5.12
C ILE A 145 7.34 14.05 4.14
N GLY A 146 6.89 14.89 3.20
CA GLY A 146 6.03 14.50 2.09
C GLY A 146 6.80 14.48 0.77
N SER A 147 6.99 13.29 0.15
CA SER A 147 7.71 13.17 -1.11
C SER A 147 6.91 12.41 -2.17
N THR A 148 6.75 13.01 -3.35
CA THR A 148 6.31 12.34 -4.57
C THR A 148 7.50 11.73 -5.30
N LYS A 149 8.68 12.34 -5.19
CA LYS A 149 9.91 11.87 -5.82
C LYS A 149 10.31 10.46 -5.37
N LEU A 150 10.21 10.18 -4.06
CA LEU A 150 10.50 8.84 -3.54
C LEU A 150 9.50 7.78 -4.04
N VAL A 151 8.26 8.17 -4.32
CA VAL A 151 7.27 7.28 -4.96
C VAL A 151 7.71 6.93 -6.37
N GLU A 152 8.15 7.92 -7.16
CA GLU A 152 8.67 7.72 -8.53
C GLU A 152 9.92 6.82 -8.53
N LEU A 153 10.83 7.00 -7.57
CA LEU A 153 12.02 6.16 -7.44
C LEU A 153 11.66 4.70 -7.15
N ALA A 154 10.67 4.46 -6.30
CA ALA A 154 10.19 3.10 -6.01
C ALA A 154 9.53 2.45 -7.25
N GLU A 155 8.72 3.20 -8.01
CA GLU A 155 8.14 2.74 -9.29
C GLU A 155 9.25 2.39 -10.30
N ARG A 156 10.27 3.24 -10.43
CA ARG A 156 11.42 2.99 -11.31
C ARG A 156 12.22 1.76 -10.90
N LYS A 157 12.45 1.57 -9.59
CA LYS A 157 13.16 0.40 -9.07
C LYS A 157 12.49 -0.92 -9.48
N LEU A 158 11.17 -1.00 -9.39
CA LEU A 158 10.42 -2.19 -9.82
C LEU A 158 10.46 -2.43 -11.33
N ARG A 159 10.85 -1.42 -12.11
CA ARG A 159 11.09 -1.48 -13.56
C ARG A 159 12.57 -1.65 -13.91
N GLY A 160 13.39 -2.15 -12.97
CA GLY A 160 14.81 -2.43 -13.20
C GLY A 160 15.75 -1.22 -13.21
N TYR A 161 15.24 0.00 -13.00
CA TYR A 161 16.11 1.18 -12.95
C TYR A 161 16.80 1.31 -11.59
N PRO A 162 18.08 1.64 -11.56
CA PRO A 162 18.78 1.87 -10.30
C PRO A 162 18.21 3.08 -9.56
N VAL A 163 18.25 3.01 -8.24
CA VAL A 163 17.88 4.13 -7.36
C VAL A 163 19.10 4.98 -7.06
N ASP A 164 19.04 6.27 -7.39
CA ASP A 164 20.09 7.23 -7.04
C ASP A 164 19.94 7.66 -5.57
N LEU A 165 20.91 7.29 -4.75
CA LEU A 165 20.96 7.67 -3.33
C LEU A 165 21.03 9.18 -3.11
N ASN A 166 21.56 9.96 -4.07
CA ASN A 166 21.62 11.42 -3.95
C ASN A 166 20.22 12.03 -4.08
N GLU A 167 19.35 11.46 -4.92
CA GLU A 167 17.95 11.88 -5.00
C GLU A 167 17.24 11.63 -3.65
N ILE A 168 17.49 10.48 -2.99
CA ILE A 168 16.93 10.19 -1.66
C ILE A 168 17.50 11.15 -0.61
N LYS A 169 18.81 11.38 -0.58
CA LYS A 169 19.45 12.32 0.36
C LYS A 169 18.92 13.73 0.22
N THR A 170 18.61 14.17 -0.99
CA THR A 170 18.01 15.49 -1.23
C THR A 170 16.61 15.58 -0.60
N GLU A 171 15.77 14.57 -0.80
CA GLU A 171 14.42 14.53 -0.22
C GLU A 171 14.41 14.41 1.31
N LEU A 172 15.44 13.77 1.89
CA LEU A 172 15.55 13.51 3.34
C LEU A 172 16.59 14.42 4.04
N SER A 173 17.04 15.48 3.38
CA SER A 173 18.16 16.34 3.84
C SER A 173 17.95 16.91 5.25
N GLU A 174 16.72 17.28 5.61
CA GLU A 174 16.37 17.76 6.95
C GLU A 174 16.62 16.67 8.02
N TRP A 175 16.25 15.42 7.74
CA TRP A 175 16.37 14.32 8.70
C TRP A 175 17.81 13.80 8.86
N ILE A 176 18.65 13.97 7.85
CA ILE A 176 20.08 13.62 7.94
C ILE A 176 20.76 14.40 9.08
N MET A 177 20.30 15.62 9.35
CA MET A 177 20.82 16.49 10.40
C MET A 177 20.21 16.28 11.77
N MET A 178 19.36 15.24 11.94
CA MET A 178 18.66 14.93 13.20
C MET A 178 19.21 13.63 13.81
N PRO A 179 20.28 13.70 14.64
CA PRO A 179 20.94 12.50 15.17
C PRO A 179 20.10 11.71 16.15
N ASP A 180 19.09 12.33 16.74
CA ASP A 180 18.14 11.74 17.69
C ASP A 180 16.86 11.20 17.04
N LEU A 181 16.71 11.33 15.69
CA LEU A 181 15.64 10.69 14.95
C LEU A 181 15.91 9.18 14.84
N ASP A 182 15.23 8.34 15.60
CA ASP A 182 15.53 6.92 15.73
C ASP A 182 14.49 5.97 15.11
N ALA A 183 13.29 6.47 14.77
CA ALA A 183 12.25 5.68 14.15
C ALA A 183 11.55 6.43 13.00
N ILE A 184 11.31 5.74 11.88
CA ILE A 184 10.58 6.29 10.73
C ILE A 184 9.39 5.42 10.39
N VAL A 185 8.23 6.06 10.25
CA VAL A 185 7.02 5.47 9.69
C VAL A 185 7.10 5.59 8.17
N LEU A 186 7.12 4.45 7.47
CA LEU A 186 6.97 4.37 6.02
C LEU A 186 5.47 4.46 5.66
N GLY A 187 4.95 5.68 5.66
CA GLY A 187 3.53 6.01 5.51
C GLY A 187 3.03 6.04 4.06
N CYS A 188 3.77 5.46 3.14
CA CYS A 188 3.37 5.19 1.75
C CYS A 188 3.79 3.76 1.39
N THR A 189 2.93 3.03 0.69
CA THR A 189 3.16 1.64 0.29
C THR A 189 4.35 1.44 -0.65
N HIS A 190 4.81 2.50 -1.31
CA HIS A 190 6.02 2.49 -2.13
C HIS A 190 7.31 2.47 -1.31
N PHE A 191 7.33 3.07 -0.13
CA PHE A 191 8.58 3.27 0.61
C PHE A 191 9.22 2.01 1.19
N PRO A 192 8.48 0.96 1.60
CA PRO A 192 9.09 -0.33 1.91
C PRO A 192 9.89 -0.94 0.76
N LEU A 193 9.54 -0.64 -0.50
CA LEU A 193 10.24 -1.14 -1.70
C LEU A 193 11.64 -0.53 -1.87
N ILE A 194 11.88 0.65 -1.32
CA ILE A 194 13.18 1.35 -1.30
C ILE A 194 13.72 1.54 0.12
N LYS A 195 13.27 0.71 1.06
CA LYS A 195 13.68 0.79 2.47
C LYS A 195 15.20 0.69 2.64
N SER A 196 15.85 -0.20 1.90
CA SER A 196 17.32 -0.40 1.96
C SER A 196 18.10 0.85 1.56
N GLU A 197 17.61 1.57 0.55
CA GLU A 197 18.23 2.80 0.07
C GLU A 197 17.98 3.97 1.04
N ILE A 198 16.77 4.05 1.62
CA ILE A 198 16.45 5.04 2.68
C ILE A 198 17.35 4.80 3.90
N GLN A 199 17.52 3.54 4.33
CA GLN A 199 18.40 3.18 5.44
C GLN A 199 19.85 3.61 5.23
N GLN A 200 20.37 3.46 4.02
CA GLN A 200 21.74 3.91 3.68
C GLN A 200 21.88 5.44 3.80
N CYS A 201 20.80 6.18 3.58
CA CYS A 201 20.82 7.64 3.69
C CYS A 201 20.60 8.14 5.14
N LEU A 202 20.04 7.33 6.02
CA LEU A 202 19.67 7.67 7.40
C LEU A 202 20.25 6.62 8.38
N PRO A 203 21.58 6.51 8.51
CA PRO A 203 22.21 5.46 9.31
C PRO A 203 21.92 5.57 10.81
N GLN A 204 21.51 6.75 11.31
CA GLN A 204 21.10 6.97 12.70
C GLN A 204 19.75 6.35 13.05
N VAL A 205 18.90 6.05 12.05
CA VAL A 205 17.56 5.51 12.27
C VAL A 205 17.63 4.01 12.48
N SER A 206 17.18 3.56 13.65
CA SER A 206 17.16 2.14 14.04
C SER A 206 15.90 1.40 13.58
N HIS A 207 14.77 2.11 13.48
CA HIS A 207 13.47 1.51 13.22
C HIS A 207 12.78 2.11 11.99
N PHE A 208 12.57 1.27 10.97
CA PHE A 208 11.77 1.60 9.78
C PHE A 208 10.51 0.74 9.79
N ILE A 209 9.38 1.38 10.03
CA ILE A 209 8.11 0.71 10.38
C ILE A 209 7.08 1.00 9.30
N ASP A 210 6.51 -0.06 8.74
CA ASP A 210 5.38 -0.01 7.81
C ASP A 210 4.16 -0.73 8.38
N SER A 211 3.07 -0.76 7.61
CA SER A 211 1.80 -1.37 8.04
C SER A 211 1.58 -2.79 7.52
N GLY A 212 2.48 -3.36 6.72
CA GLY A 212 2.26 -4.61 5.99
C GLY A 212 1.92 -5.78 6.90
N GLU A 213 2.74 -6.04 7.93
CA GLU A 213 2.51 -7.15 8.86
C GLU A 213 1.20 -7.00 9.65
N ALA A 214 0.86 -5.78 10.09
CA ALA A 214 -0.38 -5.51 10.81
C ALA A 214 -1.60 -5.76 9.93
N ILE A 215 -1.53 -5.37 8.65
CA ILE A 215 -2.57 -5.63 7.66
C ILE A 215 -2.70 -7.14 7.43
N ALA A 216 -1.59 -7.87 7.27
CA ALA A 216 -1.60 -9.31 7.07
C ALA A 216 -2.26 -10.05 8.26
N LYS A 217 -1.95 -9.64 9.50
CA LYS A 217 -2.62 -10.15 10.72
C LYS A 217 -4.12 -9.85 10.71
N ARG A 218 -4.50 -8.64 10.32
CA ARG A 218 -5.93 -8.23 10.26
C ARG A 218 -6.70 -9.02 9.22
N ILE A 219 -6.15 -9.23 8.03
CA ILE A 219 -6.76 -10.04 6.97
C ILE A 219 -6.95 -11.48 7.44
N ALA A 220 -5.90 -12.09 8.00
CA ALA A 220 -5.98 -13.46 8.54
C ALA A 220 -7.09 -13.61 9.57
N PHE A 221 -7.24 -12.64 10.48
CA PHE A 221 -8.32 -12.63 11.46
C PHE A 221 -9.70 -12.57 10.80
N LEU A 222 -9.89 -11.66 9.85
CA LEU A 222 -11.18 -11.48 9.18
C LEU A 222 -11.58 -12.68 8.34
N LEU A 223 -10.63 -13.34 7.68
CA LEU A 223 -10.92 -14.51 6.83
C LEU A 223 -11.39 -15.73 7.61
N ASN A 224 -11.10 -15.84 8.91
CA ASN A 224 -11.67 -16.89 9.76
C ASN A 224 -13.21 -16.80 9.89
N GLU A 225 -13.78 -15.62 9.68
CA GLU A 225 -15.22 -15.35 9.81
C GLU A 225 -15.93 -15.29 8.45
N VAL A 226 -15.16 -15.29 7.33
CA VAL A 226 -15.71 -15.12 5.98
C VAL A 226 -16.12 -16.45 5.38
N LYS A 227 -17.37 -16.53 4.92
CA LYS A 227 -17.83 -17.58 4.01
C LYS A 227 -17.31 -17.30 2.60
N VAL A 228 -16.46 -18.20 2.07
CA VAL A 228 -15.96 -18.08 0.70
C VAL A 228 -17.12 -18.12 -0.30
N ARG A 229 -17.23 -17.08 -1.13
CA ARG A 229 -18.36 -16.86 -2.04
C ARG A 229 -18.34 -17.76 -3.27
N SER A 230 -17.17 -18.19 -3.71
CA SER A 230 -17.02 -19.03 -4.90
C SER A 230 -16.11 -20.21 -4.65
N LYS A 231 -16.48 -21.37 -5.18
CA LYS A 231 -15.73 -22.62 -5.08
C LYS A 231 -14.84 -22.89 -6.32
N ASN A 232 -14.95 -22.06 -7.36
CA ASN A 232 -14.19 -22.27 -8.58
C ASN A 232 -12.71 -21.93 -8.35
N HIS A 233 -11.82 -22.75 -8.84
CA HIS A 233 -10.39 -22.44 -8.87
C HIS A 233 -10.16 -21.20 -9.72
N MET A 234 -9.23 -20.35 -9.28
CA MET A 234 -8.82 -19.15 -9.99
C MET A 234 -7.30 -19.00 -9.86
N ILE A 235 -6.65 -18.52 -10.88
CA ILE A 235 -5.25 -18.10 -10.83
C ILE A 235 -5.15 -16.66 -10.33
N SER A 236 -4.01 -16.30 -9.77
CA SER A 236 -3.74 -14.93 -9.34
C SER A 236 -3.52 -14.02 -10.54
N GLN A 237 -4.18 -12.86 -10.53
CA GLN A 237 -4.26 -11.96 -11.69
C GLN A 237 -3.93 -10.52 -11.33
N VAL A 238 -3.37 -9.81 -12.31
CA VAL A 238 -3.13 -8.36 -12.24
C VAL A 238 -4.08 -7.63 -13.18
N PHE A 239 -4.66 -6.55 -12.70
CA PHE A 239 -5.49 -5.62 -13.46
C PHE A 239 -4.85 -4.24 -13.47
N TYR A 240 -4.91 -3.57 -14.61
CA TYR A 240 -4.39 -2.23 -14.79
C TYR A 240 -5.34 -1.40 -15.66
N THR A 241 -5.32 -0.08 -15.50
CA THR A 241 -6.29 0.82 -16.15
C THR A 241 -5.71 1.59 -17.33
N LYS A 242 -4.39 1.53 -17.54
CA LYS A 242 -3.67 2.09 -18.69
C LYS A 242 -2.63 1.08 -19.18
N PRO A 243 -2.50 0.85 -20.48
CA PRO A 243 -1.47 -0.04 -21.01
C PRO A 243 -0.07 0.30 -20.48
N PHE A 244 0.70 -0.72 -20.17
CA PHE A 244 2.13 -0.64 -19.86
C PHE A 244 2.86 -1.74 -20.63
N ILE A 245 4.18 -1.64 -20.72
CA ILE A 245 4.98 -2.63 -21.44
C ILE A 245 5.01 -3.91 -20.61
N ILE A 246 4.39 -4.99 -21.13
CA ILE A 246 4.29 -6.27 -20.41
C ILE A 246 5.64 -7.03 -20.40
N GLU A 247 6.59 -6.64 -21.24
CA GLU A 247 7.92 -7.24 -21.36
C GLU A 247 8.98 -6.48 -20.54
N ASP A 248 8.55 -5.60 -19.61
CA ASP A 248 9.46 -4.89 -18.70
C ASP A 248 9.71 -5.67 -17.39
N ASP A 249 10.72 -5.27 -16.63
CA ASP A 249 11.09 -5.88 -15.35
C ASP A 249 9.95 -5.87 -14.33
N LEU A 250 8.95 -4.98 -14.47
CA LEU A 250 7.75 -4.99 -13.64
C LEU A 250 6.94 -6.27 -13.86
N SER A 251 6.78 -6.72 -15.11
CA SER A 251 6.08 -7.98 -15.40
C SER A 251 6.82 -9.19 -14.82
N GLU A 252 8.14 -9.21 -14.93
CA GLU A 252 8.95 -10.27 -14.32
C GLU A 252 8.80 -10.27 -12.79
N CYS A 253 8.81 -9.10 -12.17
CA CYS A 253 8.56 -8.94 -10.75
C CYS A 253 7.17 -9.47 -10.36
N LEU A 254 6.13 -9.14 -11.12
CA LEU A 254 4.77 -9.59 -10.87
C LEU A 254 4.62 -11.11 -11.07
N HIS A 255 5.28 -11.69 -12.09
CA HIS A 255 5.33 -13.14 -12.27
C HIS A 255 6.06 -13.84 -11.09
N ALA A 256 7.17 -13.30 -10.63
CA ALA A 256 7.90 -13.81 -9.47
C ALA A 256 7.05 -13.75 -8.17
N LEU A 257 6.10 -12.83 -8.09
CA LEU A 257 5.12 -12.72 -7.01
C LEU A 257 3.92 -13.67 -7.17
N GLY A 258 3.88 -14.50 -8.21
CA GLY A 258 2.85 -15.52 -8.42
C GLY A 258 1.64 -15.05 -9.21
N PHE A 259 1.72 -13.91 -9.90
CA PHE A 259 0.66 -13.49 -10.81
C PHE A 259 0.88 -14.08 -12.21
N GLU A 260 -0.15 -14.74 -12.75
CA GLU A 260 -0.06 -15.48 -13.99
C GLU A 260 -0.74 -14.79 -15.18
N GLN A 261 -1.69 -13.89 -14.88
CA GLN A 261 -2.47 -13.17 -15.90
C GLN A 261 -2.46 -11.67 -15.69
N PHE A 262 -2.48 -10.94 -16.80
CA PHE A 262 -2.46 -9.48 -16.85
C PHE A 262 -3.61 -8.99 -17.73
N SER A 263 -4.46 -8.11 -17.19
CA SER A 263 -5.66 -7.67 -17.91
C SER A 263 -5.85 -6.16 -17.81
N LEU A 264 -5.98 -5.52 -18.97
CA LEU A 264 -6.41 -4.13 -19.03
C LEU A 264 -7.91 -4.04 -18.72
N ILE A 265 -8.28 -3.19 -17.80
CA ILE A 265 -9.68 -2.87 -17.52
C ILE A 265 -10.01 -1.45 -17.95
N HIS A 266 -11.12 -1.30 -18.65
CA HIS A 266 -11.64 0.00 -19.04
C HIS A 266 -12.71 0.46 -18.06
N ILE A 267 -12.42 1.55 -17.36
CA ILE A 267 -13.35 2.17 -16.42
C ILE A 267 -13.82 3.47 -17.08
N ASN A 268 -15.04 3.45 -17.57
CA ASN A 268 -15.66 4.65 -18.14
C ASN A 268 -15.76 5.74 -17.06
N SER A 269 -15.27 6.91 -17.41
CA SER A 269 -15.30 8.13 -16.58
C SER A 269 -16.72 8.57 -16.29
#